data_b70d172f3dbbda79a97cf988a7e4ad3c
#
_entry.id   b70d172f3dbbda79a97cf988a7e4ad3c
#
_cell.length_a   1.000
_cell.length_b   1.000
_cell.length_c   1.000
_cell.angle_alpha   90.00
_cell.angle_beta   90.00
_cell.angle_gamma   90.00
#
_symmetry.space_group_name_H-M   'P 1'
#
loop_
_entity.id
_entity.type
_entity.pdbx_description
1 polymer ?
#
loop_
_entity_poly.entity_id
_entity_poly.type
_entity_poly.pdbx_seq_one_letter_code
_entity_poly.pdbx_strand_id
1 'polypeptide(L)'
;MDTVARYGGEEFAVVLPNCHTSFGATVAERIRATIEALVITISPNLTLKVTVSVGGAYAPEWVRSTAALWTERADVQLYRAKREGRNRVCLDHQQEIYVSAEEKNLLFGHLALGDPAWIENVSSEAPGGSASGAMQRVN
;
A
#
# COMPACT_ATOMS: atom_id res chain seq x y z
N MET A 1 -2.02 14.62 -3.33
CA MET A 1 -0.87 15.46 -3.69
C MET A 1 0.39 14.79 -3.17
N ASP A 2 1.37 14.55 -4.02
CA ASP A 2 2.63 13.93 -3.64
C ASP A 2 3.45 14.89 -2.78
N THR A 3 4.17 14.34 -1.83
CA THR A 3 5.00 15.14 -0.91
C THR A 3 6.45 14.71 -1.03
N VAL A 4 7.34 15.69 -1.16
CA VAL A 4 8.79 15.48 -1.14
C VAL A 4 9.37 16.26 0.02
N ALA A 5 10.18 15.61 0.84
CA ALA A 5 10.83 16.22 1.99
C ALA A 5 12.31 15.78 2.07
N ARG A 6 13.16 16.66 2.54
CA ARG A 6 14.52 16.31 2.93
C ARG A 6 14.46 15.73 4.34
N TYR A 7 14.81 14.46 4.48
CA TYR A 7 14.71 13.72 5.75
C TYR A 7 15.97 13.88 6.61
N GLY A 8 17.13 13.93 5.99
CA GLY A 8 18.42 14.11 6.64
C GLY A 8 19.47 14.53 5.63
N GLY A 9 20.71 14.71 6.01
CA GLY A 9 21.85 15.16 5.22
C GLY A 9 21.75 14.96 3.70
N GLU A 10 21.83 13.74 3.22
CA GLU A 10 21.72 13.35 1.80
C GLU A 10 20.44 12.53 1.51
N GLU A 11 19.53 12.40 2.46
CA GLU A 11 18.36 11.55 2.36
C GLU A 11 17.08 12.37 2.15
N PHE A 12 16.24 11.89 1.24
CA PHE A 12 14.96 12.47 0.89
C PHE A 12 13.85 11.45 1.06
N ALA A 13 12.69 11.89 1.48
CA ALA A 13 11.48 11.08 1.56
C ALA A 13 10.47 11.57 0.52
N VAL A 14 9.81 10.63 -0.14
CA VAL A 14 8.71 10.89 -1.08
C VAL A 14 7.49 10.11 -0.60
N VAL A 15 6.37 10.79 -0.43
CA VAL A 15 5.09 10.17 -0.07
C VAL A 15 4.15 10.30 -1.26
N LEU A 16 3.63 9.17 -1.72
CA LEU A 16 2.70 9.06 -2.83
C LEU A 16 1.34 8.56 -2.32
N PRO A 17 0.40 9.46 -1.97
CA PRO A 17 -0.93 9.06 -1.51
C PRO A 17 -1.71 8.33 -2.61
N ASN A 18 -2.51 7.34 -2.22
CA ASN A 18 -3.37 6.57 -3.14
C ASN A 18 -2.61 5.96 -4.33
N CYS A 19 -1.36 5.58 -4.09
CA CYS A 19 -0.48 5.03 -5.11
C CYS A 19 -0.61 3.51 -5.19
N HIS A 20 -1.07 2.99 -6.32
CA HIS A 20 -1.06 1.55 -6.58
C HIS A 20 0.38 1.02 -6.66
N THR A 21 0.60 -0.21 -6.20
CA THR A 21 1.93 -0.82 -6.08
C THR A 21 2.73 -0.80 -7.39
N SER A 22 2.12 -1.15 -8.51
CA SER A 22 2.77 -1.11 -9.83
C SER A 22 3.17 0.31 -10.26
N PHE A 23 2.35 1.30 -9.92
CA PHE A 23 2.63 2.70 -10.23
C PHE A 23 3.78 3.24 -9.36
N GLY A 24 3.80 2.90 -8.06
CA GLY A 24 4.88 3.28 -7.15
C GLY A 24 6.24 2.77 -7.62
N ALA A 25 6.33 1.52 -8.09
CA ALA A 25 7.54 0.96 -8.68
C ALA A 25 8.01 1.75 -9.91
N THR A 26 7.08 2.09 -10.78
CA THR A 26 7.38 2.89 -12.00
C THR A 26 7.88 4.29 -11.64
N VAL A 27 7.27 4.95 -10.65
CA VAL A 27 7.70 6.28 -10.20
C VAL A 27 9.10 6.21 -9.59
N ALA A 28 9.37 5.23 -8.73
CA ALA A 28 10.68 5.05 -8.11
C ALA A 28 11.79 4.83 -9.15
N GLU A 29 11.56 3.97 -10.13
CA GLU A 29 12.52 3.74 -11.21
C GLU A 29 12.71 4.97 -12.10
N ARG A 30 11.64 5.71 -12.38
CA ARG A 30 11.74 6.98 -13.13
C ARG A 30 12.61 8.01 -12.40
N ILE A 31 12.44 8.14 -11.07
CA ILE A 31 13.27 9.02 -10.25
C ILE A 31 14.74 8.60 -10.36
N ARG A 32 15.02 7.31 -10.14
CA ARG A 32 16.36 6.76 -10.23
C ARG A 32 17.02 7.04 -11.59
N ALA A 33 16.34 6.68 -12.67
CA ALA A 33 16.87 6.83 -14.03
C ALA A 33 17.05 8.30 -14.42
N THR A 34 16.15 9.19 -14.00
CA THR A 34 16.27 10.62 -14.27
C THR A 34 17.51 11.21 -13.59
N ILE A 35 17.78 10.83 -12.33
CA ILE A 35 18.95 11.30 -11.59
C ILE A 35 20.24 10.73 -12.19
N GLU A 36 20.25 9.46 -12.58
CA GLU A 36 21.41 8.84 -13.24
C GLU A 36 21.76 9.51 -14.56
N ALA A 37 20.77 9.92 -15.33
CA ALA A 37 20.95 10.61 -16.60
C ALA A 37 21.37 12.09 -16.44
N LEU A 38 21.21 12.65 -15.23
CA LEU A 38 21.51 14.06 -14.98
C LEU A 38 23.00 14.33 -15.01
N VAL A 39 23.40 15.33 -15.78
CA VAL A 39 24.76 15.88 -15.79
C VAL A 39 24.73 17.25 -15.14
N ILE A 40 25.39 17.38 -14.00
CA ILE A 40 25.44 18.63 -13.24
C ILE A 40 26.73 19.36 -13.65
N THR A 41 26.58 20.50 -14.30
CA THR A 41 27.75 21.36 -14.65
C THR A 41 28.06 22.29 -13.48
N ILE A 42 29.21 22.10 -12.87
CA ILE A 42 29.70 22.90 -11.74
C ILE A 42 30.50 24.10 -12.26
N SER A 43 31.29 23.90 -13.31
CA SER A 43 32.03 24.94 -13.98
C SER A 43 32.23 24.56 -15.45
N PRO A 44 32.75 25.45 -16.33
CA PRO A 44 32.94 25.16 -17.74
C PRO A 44 33.70 23.86 -18.05
N ASN A 45 34.59 23.45 -17.13
CA ASN A 45 35.43 22.27 -17.28
C ASN A 45 35.16 21.16 -16.25
N LEU A 46 34.07 21.29 -15.45
CA LEU A 46 33.76 20.33 -14.39
C LEU A 46 32.30 19.95 -14.40
N THR A 47 32.05 18.69 -14.68
CA THR A 47 30.72 18.10 -14.56
C THR A 47 30.72 17.01 -13.50
N LEU A 48 29.58 16.85 -12.85
CA LEU A 48 29.31 15.82 -11.84
C LEU A 48 28.16 14.94 -12.30
N LYS A 49 28.28 13.64 -12.09
CA LYS A 49 27.19 12.68 -12.19
C LYS A 49 26.94 12.08 -10.82
N VAL A 50 25.67 11.93 -10.51
CA VAL A 50 25.23 11.32 -9.24
C VAL A 50 24.24 10.21 -9.53
N THR A 51 24.11 9.29 -8.59
CA THR A 51 23.10 8.24 -8.62
C THR A 51 22.31 8.25 -7.30
N VAL A 52 21.14 7.66 -7.31
CA VAL A 52 20.32 7.50 -6.12
C VAL A 52 19.95 6.03 -5.91
N SER A 53 19.96 5.59 -4.68
CA SER A 53 19.35 4.33 -4.26
C SER A 53 17.99 4.62 -3.67
N VAL A 54 17.00 3.83 -4.01
CA VAL A 54 15.62 4.03 -3.56
C VAL A 54 15.15 2.80 -2.79
N GLY A 55 14.68 3.01 -1.58
CA GLY A 55 13.93 2.03 -0.79
C GLY A 55 12.48 2.47 -0.66
N GLY A 56 11.54 1.56 -0.79
CA GLY A 56 10.13 1.91 -0.66
C GLY A 56 9.30 0.85 0.03
N ALA A 57 8.24 1.29 0.70
CA ALA A 57 7.25 0.44 1.32
C ALA A 57 5.84 0.94 1.00
N TYR A 58 4.90 0.01 0.95
CA TYR A 58 3.48 0.30 0.73
C TYR A 58 2.72 0.22 2.05
N ALA A 59 1.88 1.21 2.31
CA ALA A 59 0.99 1.26 3.46
C ALA A 59 -0.45 0.91 3.02
N PRO A 60 -0.89 -0.35 3.15
CA PRO A 60 -2.24 -0.74 2.77
C PRO A 60 -3.28 -0.13 3.71
N GLU A 61 -4.44 0.22 3.16
CA GLU A 61 -5.54 0.85 3.91
C GLU A 61 -6.06 -0.02 5.07
N TRP A 62 -6.01 -1.36 4.91
CA TRP A 62 -6.49 -2.30 5.94
C TRP A 62 -5.50 -2.53 7.09
N VAL A 63 -4.26 -2.03 6.97
CA VAL A 63 -3.25 -2.14 8.03
C VAL A 63 -3.18 -0.85 8.80
N ARG A 64 -3.76 -0.84 10.00
CA ARG A 64 -3.62 0.29 10.92
C ARG A 64 -2.22 0.26 11.51
N SER A 65 -1.41 1.24 11.13
CA SER A 65 -0.04 1.35 11.57
C SER A 65 0.42 2.80 11.62
N THR A 66 1.62 3.01 12.15
CA THR A 66 2.21 4.34 12.29
C THR A 66 3.08 4.68 11.08
N ALA A 67 3.26 5.98 10.81
CA ALA A 67 4.20 6.45 9.79
C ALA A 67 5.63 5.93 10.07
N ALA A 68 6.02 5.80 11.35
CA ALA A 68 7.32 5.29 11.77
C ALA A 68 7.56 3.86 11.23
N LEU A 69 6.57 2.97 11.32
CA LEU A 69 6.71 1.61 10.78
C LEU A 69 6.95 1.60 9.27
N TRP A 70 6.23 2.42 8.53
CA TRP A 70 6.38 2.48 7.06
C TRP A 70 7.72 3.09 6.65
N THR A 71 8.20 4.07 7.41
CA THR A 71 9.55 4.63 7.23
C THR A 71 10.61 3.57 7.50
N GLU A 72 10.51 2.83 8.59
CA GLU A 72 11.44 1.75 8.92
C GLU A 72 11.47 0.66 7.84
N ARG A 73 10.31 0.26 7.34
CA ARG A 73 10.23 -0.72 6.23
C ARG A 73 10.87 -0.20 4.95
N ALA A 74 10.68 1.07 4.62
CA ALA A 74 11.34 1.70 3.48
C ALA A 74 12.87 1.76 3.69
N ASP A 75 13.34 2.07 4.90
CA ASP A 75 14.76 2.11 5.25
C ASP A 75 15.43 0.75 5.12
N VAL A 76 14.76 -0.33 5.52
CA VAL A 76 15.27 -1.69 5.29
C VAL A 76 15.52 -1.94 3.80
N GLN A 77 14.61 -1.52 2.92
CA GLN A 77 14.77 -1.67 1.47
C GLN A 77 15.86 -0.72 0.93
N LEU A 78 15.97 0.48 1.46
CA LEU A 78 17.05 1.40 1.08
C LEU A 78 18.43 0.84 1.46
N TYR A 79 18.55 0.27 2.65
CA TYR A 79 19.77 -0.40 3.08
C TYR A 79 20.12 -1.57 2.15
N ARG A 80 19.12 -2.37 1.76
CA ARG A 80 19.27 -3.44 0.78
C ARG A 80 19.77 -2.90 -0.56
N ALA A 81 19.16 -1.85 -1.10
CA ALA A 81 19.57 -1.21 -2.34
C ALA A 81 21.04 -0.71 -2.28
N LYS A 82 21.44 -0.12 -1.15
CA LYS A 82 22.83 0.33 -0.92
C LYS A 82 23.81 -0.85 -0.84
N ARG A 83 23.44 -1.96 -0.21
CA ARG A 83 24.28 -3.17 -0.10
C ARG A 83 24.45 -3.90 -1.43
N GLU A 84 23.39 -3.99 -2.23
CA GLU A 84 23.40 -4.73 -3.49
C GLU A 84 24.08 -3.97 -4.65
N GLY A 85 24.76 -2.85 -4.39
CA GLY A 85 25.56 -2.13 -5.37
C GLY A 85 25.05 -0.73 -5.72
N ARG A 86 24.10 -0.18 -4.95
CA ARG A 86 23.55 1.17 -5.14
C ARG A 86 22.85 1.36 -6.49
N ASN A 87 22.44 2.58 -6.80
CA ASN A 87 21.79 2.96 -8.07
C ASN A 87 20.68 2.01 -8.49
N ARG A 88 19.77 1.69 -7.57
CA ARG A 88 18.66 0.77 -7.81
C ARG A 88 17.48 1.06 -6.90
N VAL A 89 16.35 0.46 -7.26
CA VAL A 89 15.13 0.47 -6.49
C VAL A 89 14.95 -0.87 -5.80
N CYS A 90 14.71 -0.87 -4.49
CA CYS A 90 14.24 -2.01 -3.74
C CYS A 90 12.92 -1.63 -3.07
N LEU A 91 11.90 -2.43 -3.27
CA LEU A 91 10.58 -2.22 -2.69
C LEU A 91 10.24 -3.37 -1.75
N ASP A 92 9.51 -3.04 -0.69
CA ASP A 92 8.92 -4.01 0.18
C ASP A 92 7.74 -4.66 -0.53
N HIS A 93 7.96 -5.86 -1.05
CA HIS A 93 6.88 -6.68 -1.57
C HIS A 93 6.11 -7.22 -0.37
N GLN A 94 4.97 -6.61 -0.06
CA GLN A 94 3.99 -7.31 0.75
C GLN A 94 3.66 -8.58 0.00
N GLN A 95 3.99 -9.72 0.60
CA GLN A 95 3.36 -10.97 0.20
C GLN A 95 1.86 -10.73 0.37
N GLU A 96 1.15 -10.61 -0.74
CA GLU A 96 -0.28 -10.89 -0.73
C GLU A 96 -0.36 -12.30 -0.17
N ILE A 97 -0.78 -12.41 1.08
CA ILE A 97 -1.13 -13.71 1.66
C ILE A 97 -2.40 -14.10 0.89
N TYR A 98 -2.23 -14.77 -0.22
CA TYR A 98 -3.30 -15.50 -0.86
C TYR A 98 -3.65 -16.64 0.10
N VAL A 99 -4.56 -16.34 1.02
CA VAL A 99 -5.26 -17.38 1.74
C VAL A 99 -6.08 -18.10 0.69
N SER A 100 -5.66 -19.29 0.31
CA SER A 100 -6.35 -20.10 -0.68
C SER A 100 -7.81 -20.30 -0.27
N ALA A 101 -8.70 -20.52 -1.23
CA ALA A 101 -10.12 -20.78 -0.91
C ALA A 101 -10.26 -21.99 0.05
N GLU A 102 -9.31 -22.92 0.02
CA GLU A 102 -9.24 -24.08 0.92
C GLU A 102 -8.84 -23.68 2.33
N GLU A 103 -7.87 -22.79 2.50
CA GLU A 103 -7.49 -22.22 3.81
C GLU A 103 -8.59 -21.35 4.39
N LYS A 104 -9.32 -20.57 3.57
CA LYS A 104 -10.51 -19.84 4.00
C LYS A 104 -11.58 -20.80 4.50
N ASN A 105 -11.84 -21.90 3.80
CA ASN A 105 -12.78 -22.92 4.25
C ASN A 105 -12.33 -23.63 5.54
N LEU A 106 -11.03 -23.87 5.73
CA LEU A 106 -10.50 -24.45 6.97
C LEU A 106 -10.60 -23.47 8.15
N LEU A 107 -10.32 -22.18 7.93
CA LEU A 107 -10.38 -21.16 8.98
C LEU A 107 -11.81 -20.72 9.32
N PHE A 108 -12.70 -20.66 8.34
CA PHE A 108 -14.04 -20.16 8.51
C PHE A 108 -15.14 -21.22 8.35
N GLY A 109 -14.83 -22.39 7.78
CA GLY A 109 -15.75 -23.49 7.62
C GLY A 109 -16.23 -24.09 8.96
N HIS A 110 -15.41 -23.99 10.01
CA HIS A 110 -15.82 -24.36 11.37
C HIS A 110 -16.80 -23.38 12.01
N LEU A 111 -16.83 -22.12 11.55
CA LEU A 111 -17.80 -21.12 12.02
C LEU A 111 -19.16 -21.23 11.30
N ALA A 112 -19.19 -21.86 10.11
CA ALA A 112 -20.44 -22.11 9.36
C ALA A 112 -21.16 -23.39 9.78
N LEU A 113 -20.52 -24.26 10.59
CA LEU A 113 -21.09 -25.49 11.15
C LEU A 113 -21.43 -25.34 12.65
N GLY A 114 -21.41 -24.13 13.18
CA GLY A 114 -21.91 -23.81 14.51
C GLY A 114 -23.43 -23.89 14.53
N ASP A 115 -23.90 -24.98 15.08
CA ASP A 115 -25.21 -25.32 15.65
C ASP A 115 -26.43 -24.50 15.13
N PRO A 116 -27.36 -25.09 14.38
CA PRO A 116 -28.60 -24.44 13.92
C PRO A 116 -29.63 -24.14 15.04
N ALA A 117 -29.29 -24.36 16.31
CA ALA A 117 -30.21 -24.21 17.42
C ALA A 117 -30.67 -22.76 17.71
N TRP A 118 -30.06 -21.75 17.12
CA TRP A 118 -30.49 -20.35 17.28
C TRP A 118 -31.40 -19.84 16.16
N ILE A 119 -31.61 -20.63 15.10
CA ILE A 119 -32.44 -20.24 13.95
C ILE A 119 -33.93 -20.57 14.19
N GLU A 120 -34.29 -21.46 15.14
CA GLU A 120 -35.66 -21.86 15.39
C GLU A 120 -36.48 -20.86 16.24
N ASN A 121 -35.87 -19.82 16.81
CA ASN A 121 -36.59 -18.88 17.68
C ASN A 121 -37.03 -17.56 17.04
N VAL A 122 -36.94 -17.41 15.72
CA VAL A 122 -37.33 -16.17 15.01
C VAL A 122 -38.66 -16.35 14.20
N SER A 123 -39.26 -17.53 14.23
CA SER A 123 -40.44 -17.82 13.38
C SER A 123 -41.79 -17.85 14.10
N SER A 124 -41.93 -17.25 15.29
CA SER A 124 -43.20 -17.20 15.95
C SER A 124 -43.50 -15.84 16.59
N GLU A 125 -43.57 -14.78 15.82
CA GLU A 125 -44.36 -13.60 16.15
C GLU A 125 -44.53 -12.72 14.90
N ALA A 126 -45.57 -12.98 14.15
CA ALA A 126 -46.17 -12.01 13.27
C ALA A 126 -47.43 -11.45 13.92
N PRO A 127 -47.57 -10.14 14.08
CA PRO A 127 -48.88 -9.53 14.01
C PRO A 127 -49.01 -8.73 12.71
N GLY A 128 -50.11 -9.01 12.03
CA GLY A 128 -50.53 -8.30 10.84
C GLY A 128 -50.80 -6.83 11.09
N GLY A 129 -50.71 -6.05 10.03
CA GLY A 129 -51.06 -4.64 10.02
C GLY A 129 -50.86 -4.06 8.63
N SER A 130 -51.94 -3.95 7.89
CA SER A 130 -52.11 -3.27 6.60
C SER A 130 -51.75 -1.79 6.63
N ALA A 131 -51.22 -1.27 5.55
CA ALA A 131 -51.60 -0.02 4.85
C ALA A 131 -50.46 0.39 3.88
N SER A 132 -50.71 0.29 2.60
CA SER A 132 -51.06 1.34 1.66
C SER A 132 -50.26 2.65 1.79
N GLY A 133 -49.52 2.98 0.75
CA GLY A 133 -48.95 4.31 0.59
C GLY A 133 -47.93 4.37 -0.58
N ALA A 134 -48.46 4.61 -1.76
CA ALA A 134 -47.68 4.94 -2.97
C ALA A 134 -47.13 6.37 -2.88
N MET A 135 -46.05 6.64 -3.65
CA MET A 135 -45.72 7.86 -4.42
C MET A 135 -44.23 8.12 -4.43
N GLN A 136 -43.61 7.94 -5.58
CA GLN A 136 -43.31 8.86 -6.68
C GLN A 136 -42.20 9.91 -6.41
N ARG A 137 -41.14 9.76 -7.23
CA ARG A 137 -40.37 10.76 -8.05
C ARG A 137 -39.80 11.99 -7.33
N VAL A 138 -38.72 12.56 -7.65
CA VAL A 138 -38.02 12.98 -8.92
C VAL A 138 -36.67 13.63 -8.56
N ASN A 139 -35.78 13.59 -9.48
CA ASN A 139 -34.52 14.31 -9.81
C ASN A 139 -33.25 13.82 -9.15
#